data_7414d58af668a7866a798b925e38bc9b
#
_entry.id   7414d58af668a7866a798b925e38bc9b
#
_cell.length_a   1.000
_cell.length_b   1.000
_cell.length_c   1.000
_cell.angle_alpha   90.00
_cell.angle_beta   90.00
_cell.angle_gamma   90.00
#
_symmetry.space_group_name_H-M   'P 1'
#
loop_
_entity.id
_entity.type
_entity.pdbx_description
1 polymer ?
#
loop_
_entity_poly.entity_id
_entity_poly.type
_entity_poly.pdbx_seq_one_letter_code
_entity_poly.pdbx_strand_id
1 'polypeptide(L)' 'MRKFLLAVTLVSISVSSGAFAQQQQRSGTPEEQKACNRDVQKFCRPVIDQGDFTILACLKEHRAKISTACDQVLKNNGQ' A
#
# COMPACT_ATOMS: atom_id res chain seq x y z
N MET A 1 -56.03 -7.36 18.96
CA MET A 1 -55.47 -7.27 18.88
C MET A 1 -54.51 -7.23 18.63
N ARG A 2 -54.04 -7.26 18.27
CA ARG A 2 -53.18 -7.23 17.97
C ARG A 2 -52.31 -6.96 17.82
N LYS A 3 -51.60 -6.78 17.72
CA LYS A 3 -50.74 -6.49 17.62
C LYS A 3 -49.79 -6.64 17.26
N PHE A 4 -49.21 -6.56 16.65
CA PHE A 4 -48.29 -6.65 16.19
C PHE A 4 -47.27 -6.25 16.10
N LEU A 5 -46.54 -6.21 16.09
CA LEU A 5 -45.66 -5.88 16.23
C LEU A 5 -44.70 -6.05 15.57
N LEU A 6 -44.25 -5.71 15.09
CA LEU A 6 -43.39 -5.72 14.40
C LEU A 6 -42.20 -5.53 14.73
N ALA A 7 -41.43 -6.02 14.74
CA ALA A 7 -40.27 -5.90 15.09
C ALA A 7 -39.47 -5.61 14.04
N VAL A 8 -39.01 -4.60 13.97
CA VAL A 8 -38.25 -4.25 13.01
C VAL A 8 -36.95 -4.45 13.31
N THR A 9 -36.32 -5.21 12.82
CA THR A 9 -35.09 -5.36 13.09
C THR A 9 -34.29 -4.67 12.21
N LEU A 10 -33.51 -3.90 12.57
CA LEU A 10 -32.70 -3.19 11.90
C LEU A 10 -31.45 -3.76 11.79
N VAL A 11 -30.93 -4.05 10.87
CA VAL A 11 -29.70 -4.56 10.72
C VAL A 11 -28.77 -3.56 10.36
N SER A 12 -27.90 -3.27 11.14
CA SER A 12 -26.99 -2.29 10.80
C SER A 12 -25.83 -2.95 10.26
N ILE A 13 -25.46 -2.67 9.16
CA ILE A 13 -24.36 -3.18 8.59
C ILE A 13 -23.29 -2.25 8.68
N SER A 14 -22.30 -2.49 9.35
CA SER A 14 -21.24 -1.59 9.40
C SER A 14 -20.20 -2.06 8.51
N VAL A 15 -19.80 -1.32 7.65
CA VAL A 15 -18.78 -1.67 6.77
C VAL A 15 -17.61 -0.88 7.11
N SER A 16 -16.57 -1.46 7.44
CA SER A 16 -15.42 -0.70 7.73
C SER A 16 -14.51 -0.78 6.60
N SER A 17 -14.26 0.25 5.96
CA SER A 17 -13.37 0.23 4.86
C SER A 17 -12.15 1.05 5.12
N GLY A 18 -11.95 1.48 6.29
CA GLY A 18 -10.80 2.32 6.55
C GLY A 18 -9.50 1.63 6.33
N ALA A 19 -9.48 0.35 6.52
CA ALA A 19 -8.24 -0.35 6.36
C ALA A 19 -7.76 -0.34 4.94
N PHE A 20 -8.67 -0.31 4.02
CA PHE A 20 -8.26 -0.30 2.64
C PHE A 20 -7.66 1.02 2.26
N ALA A 21 -8.18 2.07 2.76
CA ALA A 21 -7.67 3.36 2.42
C ALA A 21 -6.24 3.51 2.87
N GLN A 22 -5.92 2.94 3.98
CA GLN A 22 -4.58 3.07 4.45
C GLN A 22 -3.62 2.26 3.65
N GLN A 23 -4.06 1.14 3.15
CA GLN A 23 -3.17 0.33 2.39
C GLN A 23 -2.89 0.89 1.05
N GLN A 24 -3.76 1.72 0.55
CA GLN A 24 -3.55 2.26 -0.76
C GLN A 24 -2.47 3.30 -0.79
N GLN A 25 -2.09 3.82 0.32
CA GLN A 25 -1.09 4.85 0.33
C GLN A 25 0.28 4.33 0.06
N ARG A 26 0.51 3.08 0.37
CA ARG A 26 1.80 2.52 0.13
C ARG A 26 1.67 1.10 -0.21
N SER A 27 2.37 0.64 -1.17
CA SER A 27 2.39 -0.76 -1.47
C SER A 27 3.49 -1.39 -0.69
N GLY A 28 3.37 -2.63 -0.41
CA GLY A 28 4.39 -3.37 0.28
C GLY A 28 4.23 -3.34 1.77
N THR A 29 4.91 -4.21 2.43
CA THR A 29 4.88 -4.32 3.88
C THR A 29 5.82 -3.29 4.48
N PRO A 30 5.72 -3.04 5.78
CA PRO A 30 6.66 -2.13 6.42
C PRO A 30 8.09 -2.57 6.24
N GLU A 31 8.37 -3.85 6.23
CA GLU A 31 9.72 -4.33 6.03
C GLU A 31 10.19 -4.03 4.62
N GLU A 32 9.31 -4.17 3.67
CA GLU A 32 9.66 -3.88 2.28
C GLU A 32 9.90 -2.41 2.08
N GLN A 33 9.07 -1.59 2.68
CA GLN A 33 9.27 -0.17 2.61
C GLN A 33 10.58 0.25 3.23
N LYS A 34 10.93 -0.38 4.35
CA LYS A 34 12.15 -0.05 5.01
C LYS A 34 13.34 -0.44 4.17
N ALA A 35 13.26 -1.55 3.47
CA ALA A 35 14.35 -2.02 2.64
C ALA A 35 14.62 -1.06 1.49
N CYS A 36 13.59 -0.41 0.97
CA CYS A 36 13.74 0.46 -0.19
C CYS A 36 13.75 1.94 0.15
N ASN A 37 13.45 2.31 1.36
CA ASN A 37 13.28 3.70 1.71
C ASN A 37 14.51 4.54 1.43
N ARG A 38 15.66 4.04 1.75
CA ARG A 38 16.89 4.78 1.51
C ARG A 38 17.13 4.95 0.02
N ASP A 39 16.86 3.92 -0.75
CA ASP A 39 17.05 4.00 -2.19
C ASP A 39 16.09 4.98 -2.84
N VAL A 40 14.85 5.03 -2.33
CA VAL A 40 13.88 5.99 -2.81
C VAL A 40 14.39 7.41 -2.54
N GLN A 41 14.89 7.64 -1.35
CA GLN A 41 15.40 8.95 -1.00
C GLN A 41 16.61 9.32 -1.84
N LYS A 42 17.40 8.35 -2.17
CA LYS A 42 18.64 8.60 -2.86
C LYS A 42 18.46 8.77 -4.35
N PHE A 43 17.63 7.96 -4.95
CA PHE A 43 17.50 7.94 -6.40
C PHE A 43 16.17 8.45 -6.92
N CYS A 44 15.16 8.45 -6.11
CA CYS A 44 13.80 8.71 -6.57
C CYS A 44 13.14 9.89 -5.88
N ARG A 45 13.93 10.71 -5.24
CA ARG A 45 13.41 11.86 -4.52
C ARG A 45 12.51 12.76 -5.39
N PRO A 46 12.86 13.05 -6.63
CA PRO A 46 12.02 13.93 -7.43
C PRO A 46 10.62 13.38 -7.68
N VAL A 47 10.41 12.10 -7.52
CA VAL A 47 9.11 11.50 -7.78
C VAL A 47 8.47 10.93 -6.53
N ILE A 48 9.01 11.26 -5.38
CA ILE A 48 8.55 10.65 -4.14
C ILE A 48 7.10 10.94 -3.85
N ASP A 49 6.56 12.02 -4.39
CA ASP A 49 5.17 12.36 -4.17
C ASP A 49 4.28 11.93 -5.31
N GLN A 50 4.76 11.15 -6.23
CA GLN A 50 4.02 10.85 -7.43
C GLN A 50 3.37 9.48 -7.43
N GLY A 51 3.34 8.85 -6.29
CA GLY A 51 2.64 7.58 -6.16
C GLY A 51 3.54 6.40 -6.28
N ASP A 52 3.05 5.27 -5.81
CA ASP A 52 3.85 4.06 -5.70
C ASP A 52 4.31 3.54 -7.04
N PHE A 53 3.47 3.63 -8.05
CA PHE A 53 3.86 3.10 -9.35
C PHE A 53 5.00 3.90 -9.95
N THR A 54 5.00 5.21 -9.76
CA THR A 54 6.08 6.03 -10.28
C THR A 54 7.36 5.76 -9.52
N ILE A 55 7.25 5.58 -8.23
CA ILE A 55 8.42 5.27 -7.41
C ILE A 55 8.96 3.91 -7.82
N LEU A 56 8.10 2.95 -8.04
CA LEU A 56 8.52 1.63 -8.46
C LEU A 56 9.26 1.71 -9.80
N ALA A 57 8.73 2.46 -10.73
CA ALA A 57 9.38 2.60 -12.03
C ALA A 57 10.76 3.22 -11.87
N CYS A 58 10.88 4.19 -10.96
CA CYS A 58 12.16 4.81 -10.70
C CYS A 58 13.15 3.82 -10.13
N LEU A 59 12.72 3.01 -9.18
CA LEU A 59 13.60 2.01 -8.60
C LEU A 59 14.05 1.01 -9.65
N LYS A 60 13.14 0.64 -10.53
CA LYS A 60 13.50 -0.31 -11.59
C LYS A 60 14.51 0.29 -12.55
N GLU A 61 14.42 1.55 -12.80
CA GLU A 61 15.40 2.20 -13.64
C GLU A 61 16.76 2.26 -12.98
N HIS A 62 16.78 2.29 -11.68
CA HIS A 62 18.02 2.35 -10.94
C HIS A 62 18.44 0.99 -10.40
N ARG A 63 17.94 -0.07 -11.02
CA ARG A 63 18.11 -1.42 -10.51
C ARG A 63 19.55 -1.76 -10.21
N ALA A 64 20.45 -1.28 -11.00
CA ALA A 64 21.84 -1.60 -10.81
C ALA A 64 22.46 -0.87 -9.63
N LYS A 65 21.77 0.15 -9.13
CA LYS A 65 22.34 0.98 -8.08
C LYS A 65 21.62 0.85 -6.75
N ILE A 66 20.44 0.30 -6.74
CA ILE A 66 19.71 0.18 -5.49
C ILE A 66 20.34 -0.92 -4.62
N SER A 67 20.02 -0.92 -3.36
CA SER A 67 20.58 -1.88 -2.44
C SER A 67 20.12 -3.28 -2.76
N THR A 68 20.88 -4.26 -2.31
CA THR A 68 20.49 -5.64 -2.50
C THR A 68 19.17 -5.93 -1.80
N ALA A 69 18.96 -5.33 -0.65
CA ALA A 69 17.72 -5.55 0.08
C ALA A 69 16.53 -5.03 -0.71
N CYS A 70 16.66 -3.86 -1.31
CA CYS A 70 15.58 -3.30 -2.10
C CYS A 70 15.37 -4.10 -3.39
N ASP A 71 16.44 -4.51 -4.02
CA ASP A 71 16.35 -5.32 -5.21
C ASP A 71 15.61 -6.62 -4.91
N GLN A 72 15.89 -7.22 -3.77
CA GLN A 72 15.23 -8.46 -3.38
C GLN A 72 13.74 -8.23 -3.18
N VAL A 73 13.35 -7.09 -2.63
CA VAL A 73 11.95 -6.77 -2.48
C VAL A 73 11.28 -6.71 -3.84
N LEU A 74 11.92 -6.08 -4.80
CA LEU A 74 11.34 -6.00 -6.13
C LEU A 74 11.18 -7.39 -6.72
N LYS A 75 12.18 -8.22 -6.57
CA LYS A 75 12.10 -9.57 -7.10
C LYS A 75 11.00 -10.37 -6.45
N ASN A 76 10.84 -10.24 -5.15
CA ASN A 76 9.83 -10.97 -4.42
C ASN A 76 8.43 -10.55 -4.83
N ASN A 77 8.31 -9.38 -5.40
CA ASN A 77 7.03 -8.87 -5.85
C ASN A 77 6.87 -8.96 -7.37
N GLY A 78 7.69 -9.72 -8.01
CA GLY A 78 7.54 -9.94 -9.44
C GLY A 78 8.02 -8.80 -10.29
N GLN A 79 8.80 -7.94 -9.74
CA GLN A 79 9.30 -6.81 -10.47
C GLN A 79 10.78 -7.06 -10.87
#